data_ad95e4f90cfcc7cd6b3d44d33bf518a4
#
_entry.id   ad95e4f90cfcc7cd6b3d44d33bf518a4
#
_cell.length_a   1.000
_cell.length_b   1.000
_cell.length_c   1.000
_cell.angle_alpha   90.00
_cell.angle_beta   90.00
_cell.angle_gamma   90.00
#
_symmetry.space_group_name_H-M   'P 1'
#
loop_
_entity.id
_entity.type
_entity.pdbx_description
1 polymer ?
#
loop_
_entity_poly.entity_id
_entity_poly.type
_entity_poly.pdbx_seq_one_letter_code
_entity_poly.pdbx_strand_id
1 'polypeptide(L)'
;MTIRSLKITSLILLFSLFFNVNFALSKTYDYDEVYSKLEEADFEYIFGLDPHQADDYTKYMFSPYPLFRSGVNLIFKTKTIPPGYYLLTPREKNGKTYILFKENGRVSYTIPVYDEDIVPETFYQEKIPRQKPTKTESLSKKVMGFIGTKWGHKNQRTPIPEAYIEFNDIGIYWDMILYYGNKKYYLLFKKD
;
A
#
# COMPACT_ATOMS: atom_id res chain seq x y z
N MET A 1 -44.77 16.83 34.93
CA MET A 1 -43.58 16.78 34.06
C MET A 1 -43.95 17.36 32.72
N THR A 2 -43.49 18.57 32.41
CA THR A 2 -44.04 19.40 31.33
C THR A 2 -43.45 19.00 29.97
N ILE A 3 -44.25 18.97 28.93
CA ILE A 3 -43.92 18.60 27.54
C ILE A 3 -42.66 19.32 26.98
N ARG A 4 -42.31 20.49 27.54
CA ARG A 4 -41.07 21.23 27.22
C ARG A 4 -39.80 20.50 27.65
N SER A 5 -39.80 19.84 28.81
CA SER A 5 -38.65 19.09 29.34
C SER A 5 -38.33 17.87 28.44
N LEU A 6 -39.37 17.20 27.92
CA LEU A 6 -39.24 16.03 27.06
C LEU A 6 -38.61 16.37 25.69
N LYS A 7 -38.91 17.57 25.16
CA LYS A 7 -38.34 18.02 23.87
C LYS A 7 -36.87 18.40 23.97
N ILE A 8 -36.43 18.94 25.09
CA ILE A 8 -35.01 19.31 25.33
C ILE A 8 -34.18 18.08 25.54
N THR A 9 -34.64 17.09 26.30
CA THR A 9 -33.93 15.83 26.50
C THR A 9 -33.82 15.02 25.23
N SER A 10 -34.86 15.01 24.36
CA SER A 10 -34.80 14.35 23.04
C SER A 10 -33.81 15.02 22.10
N LEU A 11 -33.71 16.36 22.12
CA LEU A 11 -32.76 17.11 21.30
C LEU A 11 -31.30 16.85 21.71
N ILE A 12 -31.03 16.76 23.02
CA ILE A 12 -29.67 16.45 23.55
C ILE A 12 -29.29 15.03 23.20
N LEU A 13 -30.21 14.07 23.29
CA LEU A 13 -29.97 12.69 22.89
C LEU A 13 -29.67 12.53 21.39
N LEU A 14 -30.40 13.30 20.54
CA LEU A 14 -30.16 13.32 19.10
C LEU A 14 -28.81 13.94 18.78
N PHE A 15 -28.39 15.00 19.50
CA PHE A 15 -27.11 15.65 19.29
C PHE A 15 -25.93 14.77 19.72
N SER A 16 -26.08 13.94 20.77
CA SER A 16 -25.05 13.00 21.21
C SER A 16 -24.83 11.85 20.24
N LEU A 17 -25.82 11.48 19.42
CA LEU A 17 -25.71 10.46 18.37
C LEU A 17 -24.91 10.94 17.15
N PHE A 18 -24.85 12.25 16.90
CA PHE A 18 -24.05 12.82 15.81
C PHE A 18 -22.56 13.05 16.19
N PHE A 19 -22.22 13.02 17.48
CA PHE A 19 -20.85 13.15 17.97
C PHE A 19 -20.15 11.80 18.20
N ASN A 20 -20.54 10.74 17.48
CA ASN A 20 -19.63 9.61 17.29
C ASN A 20 -18.53 10.04 16.30
N VAL A 21 -17.73 11.03 16.69
CA VAL A 21 -16.45 11.30 16.08
C VAL A 21 -15.63 10.04 16.33
N ASN A 22 -15.48 9.23 15.30
CA ASN A 22 -14.47 8.19 15.30
C ASN A 22 -13.12 8.93 15.46
N PHE A 23 -12.67 9.10 16.70
CA PHE A 23 -11.28 9.35 16.97
C PHE A 23 -10.53 8.12 16.45
N ALA A 24 -10.05 8.20 15.21
CA ALA A 24 -9.01 7.30 14.76
C ALA A 24 -7.87 7.53 15.77
N LEU A 25 -7.73 6.60 16.72
CA LEU A 25 -6.58 6.60 17.60
C LEU A 25 -5.36 6.49 16.71
N SER A 26 -4.64 7.60 16.54
CA SER A 26 -3.36 7.61 15.88
C SER A 26 -2.46 6.68 16.69
N LYS A 27 -2.04 5.58 16.07
CA LYS A 27 -1.06 4.68 16.69
C LYS A 27 0.21 5.50 16.96
N THR A 28 0.62 5.59 18.21
CA THR A 28 1.89 6.22 18.58
C THR A 28 2.92 5.12 18.74
N TYR A 29 4.02 5.21 18.00
CA TYR A 29 5.10 4.22 18.01
C TYR A 29 6.33 4.79 18.74
N ASP A 30 6.96 3.96 19.55
CA ASP A 30 8.36 4.15 19.92
C ASP A 30 9.22 3.55 18.79
N TYR A 31 9.69 4.41 17.89
CA TYR A 31 10.42 3.97 16.69
C TYR A 31 11.77 3.32 17.00
N ASP A 32 12.41 3.67 18.12
CA ASP A 32 13.65 3.01 18.57
C ASP A 32 13.36 1.57 19.01
N GLU A 33 12.29 1.37 19.76
CA GLU A 33 11.85 0.04 20.18
C GLU A 33 11.41 -0.79 18.95
N VAL A 34 10.59 -0.20 18.06
CA VAL A 34 10.14 -0.85 16.82
C VAL A 34 11.35 -1.26 15.99
N TYR A 35 12.27 -0.34 15.70
CA TYR A 35 13.44 -0.62 14.87
C TYR A 35 14.35 -1.70 15.47
N SER A 36 14.49 -1.71 16.81
CA SER A 36 15.30 -2.70 17.51
C SER A 36 14.78 -4.13 17.33
N LYS A 37 13.45 -4.29 17.32
CA LYS A 37 12.74 -5.57 17.20
C LYS A 37 12.62 -6.09 15.76
N LEU A 38 12.85 -5.24 14.77
CA LEU A 38 12.81 -5.66 13.37
C LEU A 38 13.96 -6.62 13.07
N GLU A 39 13.63 -7.75 12.49
CA GLU A 39 14.57 -8.80 12.11
C GLU A 39 14.66 -8.93 10.60
N GLU A 40 15.87 -9.17 10.12
CA GLU A 40 16.08 -9.53 8.72
C GLU A 40 15.42 -10.88 8.43
N ALA A 41 14.85 -11.01 7.22
CA ALA A 41 14.33 -12.31 6.79
C ALA A 41 15.40 -13.12 6.09
N ASP A 42 15.48 -14.36 6.45
CA ASP A 42 16.22 -15.37 5.71
C ASP A 42 15.30 -16.00 4.65
N PHE A 43 15.26 -15.38 3.46
CA PHE A 43 14.59 -15.97 2.30
C PHE A 43 15.59 -16.75 1.47
N GLU A 44 15.29 -17.99 1.19
CA GLU A 44 16.05 -18.79 0.24
C GLU A 44 15.70 -18.35 -1.18
N TYR A 45 16.60 -17.59 -1.80
CA TYR A 45 16.48 -17.20 -3.21
C TYR A 45 17.41 -18.03 -4.07
N ILE A 46 16.88 -18.67 -5.11
CA ILE A 46 17.71 -19.33 -6.11
C ILE A 46 18.22 -18.26 -7.08
N PHE A 47 19.53 -17.99 -7.05
CA PHE A 47 20.17 -16.93 -7.83
C PHE A 47 19.57 -15.52 -7.63
N GLY A 48 19.00 -15.24 -6.45
CA GLY A 48 18.35 -13.97 -6.14
C GLY A 48 16.94 -13.83 -6.75
N LEU A 49 16.39 -14.88 -7.33
CA LEU A 49 15.04 -14.84 -7.92
C LEU A 49 13.99 -15.15 -6.86
N ASP A 50 12.92 -14.36 -6.88
CA ASP A 50 11.73 -14.62 -6.09
C ASP A 50 10.95 -15.80 -6.69
N PRO A 51 10.75 -16.92 -5.96
CA PRO A 51 10.13 -18.14 -6.49
C PRO A 51 8.67 -17.91 -6.95
N HIS A 52 7.97 -16.91 -6.38
CA HIS A 52 6.59 -16.58 -6.75
C HIS A 52 6.46 -15.61 -7.92
N GLN A 53 7.58 -15.16 -8.51
CA GLN A 53 7.55 -14.18 -9.59
C GLN A 53 6.86 -14.71 -10.86
N ALA A 54 7.00 -16.00 -11.14
CA ALA A 54 6.36 -16.63 -12.31
C ALA A 54 4.82 -16.64 -12.18
N ASP A 55 4.29 -16.91 -10.98
CA ASP A 55 2.85 -16.93 -10.70
C ASP A 55 2.24 -15.54 -10.87
N ASP A 56 2.96 -14.49 -10.42
CA ASP A 56 2.52 -13.12 -10.59
C ASP A 56 2.38 -12.73 -12.07
N TYR A 57 3.34 -13.10 -12.92
CA TYR A 57 3.30 -12.80 -14.34
C TYR A 57 2.24 -13.58 -15.11
N THR A 58 1.82 -14.75 -14.60
CA THR A 58 0.68 -15.46 -15.18
C THR A 58 -0.64 -14.79 -14.86
N LYS A 59 -0.76 -14.21 -13.67
CA LYS A 59 -1.98 -13.57 -13.17
C LYS A 59 -2.21 -12.18 -13.77
N TYR A 60 -1.14 -11.41 -13.99
CA TYR A 60 -1.20 -10.03 -14.46
C TYR A 60 -0.62 -9.89 -15.87
N MET A 61 -1.05 -8.86 -16.59
CA MET A 61 -0.55 -8.57 -17.95
C MET A 61 0.88 -7.99 -17.91
N PHE A 62 1.19 -7.22 -16.88
CA PHE A 62 2.50 -6.60 -16.62
C PHE A 62 2.88 -6.86 -15.16
N SER A 63 4.10 -6.47 -14.78
CA SER A 63 4.47 -6.51 -13.37
C SER A 63 3.43 -5.78 -12.52
N PRO A 64 2.82 -6.44 -11.53
CA PRO A 64 1.79 -5.81 -10.70
C PRO A 64 2.37 -4.85 -9.65
N TYR A 65 3.69 -4.83 -9.48
CA TYR A 65 4.35 -4.17 -8.38
C TYR A 65 4.83 -2.76 -8.73
N PRO A 66 4.77 -1.80 -7.77
CA PRO A 66 5.20 -0.45 -8.00
C PRO A 66 6.72 -0.34 -8.14
N LEU A 67 7.13 0.52 -9.07
CA LEU A 67 8.51 0.96 -9.19
C LEU A 67 8.74 2.14 -8.25
N PHE A 68 9.68 1.99 -7.33
CA PHE A 68 10.10 3.00 -6.38
C PHE A 68 11.46 3.57 -6.77
N ARG A 69 11.61 4.88 -6.69
CA ARG A 69 12.89 5.57 -6.84
C ARG A 69 13.33 6.11 -5.49
N SER A 70 14.43 5.59 -4.94
CA SER A 70 15.10 6.23 -3.82
C SER A 70 16.05 7.31 -4.31
N GLY A 71 15.97 8.51 -3.74
CA GLY A 71 16.91 9.59 -3.95
C GLY A 71 18.00 9.70 -2.87
N VAL A 72 17.88 8.89 -1.80
CA VAL A 72 18.75 8.91 -0.62
C VAL A 72 19.14 7.48 -0.24
N ASN A 73 20.19 7.33 0.57
CA ASN A 73 20.49 6.07 1.22
C ASN A 73 19.40 5.74 2.24
N LEU A 74 18.95 4.49 2.25
CA LEU A 74 18.05 3.94 3.27
C LEU A 74 18.83 2.88 4.05
N ILE A 75 18.97 3.05 5.36
CA ILE A 75 19.74 2.13 6.19
C ILE A 75 18.79 1.23 6.97
N PHE A 76 18.93 -0.08 6.75
CA PHE A 76 18.23 -1.09 7.55
C PHE A 76 19.26 -2.02 8.21
N LYS A 77 19.39 -1.92 9.54
CA LYS A 77 20.40 -2.64 10.34
C LYS A 77 21.82 -2.39 9.78
N THR A 78 22.44 -3.42 9.25
CA THR A 78 23.80 -3.38 8.66
C THR A 78 23.80 -3.12 7.15
N LYS A 79 22.61 -3.05 6.53
CA LYS A 79 22.46 -2.91 5.08
C LYS A 79 22.17 -1.47 4.70
N THR A 80 22.88 -0.99 3.71
CA THR A 80 22.61 0.30 3.06
C THR A 80 22.00 0.03 1.70
N ILE A 81 20.79 0.58 1.47
CA ILE A 81 20.11 0.59 0.19
C ILE A 81 20.45 1.91 -0.49
N PRO A 82 21.26 1.89 -1.55
CA PRO A 82 21.69 3.13 -2.22
C PRO A 82 20.54 3.78 -3.00
N PRO A 83 20.69 5.04 -3.42
CA PRO A 83 19.80 5.65 -4.37
C PRO A 83 19.68 4.82 -5.65
N GLY A 84 18.44 4.56 -6.10
CA GLY A 84 18.22 3.68 -7.25
C GLY A 84 16.74 3.47 -7.54
N TYR A 85 16.47 2.52 -8.45
CA TYR A 85 15.12 2.12 -8.84
C TYR A 85 14.87 0.69 -8.38
N TYR A 86 13.84 0.49 -7.57
CA TYR A 86 13.51 -0.78 -6.97
C TYR A 86 12.05 -1.14 -7.25
N LEU A 87 11.81 -2.37 -7.68
CA LEU A 87 10.46 -2.92 -7.74
C LEU A 87 10.09 -3.45 -6.35
N LEU A 88 9.06 -2.88 -5.73
CA LEU A 88 8.65 -3.23 -4.37
C LEU A 88 7.61 -4.36 -4.40
N THR A 89 7.98 -5.51 -3.88
CA THR A 89 7.14 -6.71 -3.92
C THR A 89 6.82 -7.19 -2.51
N PRO A 90 5.56 -7.10 -2.05
CA PRO A 90 5.15 -7.69 -0.77
C PRO A 90 5.21 -9.22 -0.81
N ARG A 91 5.78 -9.81 0.24
CA ARG A 91 5.81 -11.26 0.47
C ARG A 91 5.62 -11.59 1.94
N GLU A 92 4.91 -12.66 2.18
CA GLU A 92 4.71 -13.19 3.53
C GLU A 92 5.61 -14.39 3.77
N LYS A 93 6.21 -14.45 4.96
CA LYS A 93 6.98 -15.61 5.44
C LYS A 93 6.75 -15.76 6.94
N ASN A 94 6.31 -16.95 7.37
CA ASN A 94 6.09 -17.29 8.78
C ASN A 94 5.14 -16.28 9.49
N GLY A 95 4.08 -15.84 8.81
CA GLY A 95 3.11 -14.87 9.35
C GLY A 95 3.63 -13.45 9.51
N LYS A 96 4.82 -13.13 8.99
CA LYS A 96 5.36 -11.77 8.90
C LYS A 96 5.41 -11.33 7.46
N THR A 97 5.08 -10.08 7.19
CA THR A 97 5.18 -9.49 5.86
C THR A 97 6.52 -8.77 5.68
N TYR A 98 7.05 -8.90 4.49
CA TYR A 98 8.29 -8.25 4.05
C TYR A 98 8.08 -7.59 2.71
N ILE A 99 8.80 -6.50 2.46
CA ILE A 99 8.87 -5.89 1.14
C ILE A 99 10.22 -6.23 0.53
N LEU A 100 10.17 -6.93 -0.62
CA LEU A 100 11.34 -7.22 -1.41
C LEU A 100 11.66 -6.02 -2.29
N PHE A 101 12.85 -5.50 -2.18
CA PHE A 101 13.42 -4.51 -3.09
C PHE A 101 14.14 -5.25 -4.21
N LYS A 102 13.54 -5.28 -5.39
CA LYS A 102 14.10 -5.98 -6.56
C LYS A 102 14.74 -5.01 -7.52
N GLU A 103 15.91 -5.37 -7.98
CA GLU A 103 16.67 -4.66 -9.01
C GLU A 103 17.02 -5.65 -10.13
N ASN A 104 16.81 -5.27 -11.37
CA ASN A 104 17.07 -6.14 -12.54
C ASN A 104 16.44 -7.55 -12.42
N GLY A 105 15.23 -7.63 -11.83
CA GLY A 105 14.49 -8.88 -11.64
C GLY A 105 15.00 -9.75 -10.48
N ARG A 106 16.00 -9.32 -9.75
CA ARG A 106 16.55 -10.02 -8.57
C ARG A 106 16.24 -9.29 -7.29
N VAL A 107 16.10 -10.04 -6.20
CA VAL A 107 15.92 -9.48 -4.86
C VAL A 107 17.28 -9.00 -4.35
N SER A 108 17.39 -7.69 -4.15
CA SER A 108 18.59 -7.06 -3.58
C SER A 108 18.48 -6.91 -2.07
N TYR A 109 17.29 -6.54 -1.57
CA TYR A 109 17.04 -6.35 -0.14
C TYR A 109 15.67 -6.87 0.24
N THR A 110 15.56 -7.34 1.49
CA THR A 110 14.30 -7.83 2.09
C THR A 110 14.08 -7.07 3.39
N ILE A 111 13.05 -6.23 3.42
CA ILE A 111 12.78 -5.31 4.52
C ILE A 111 11.51 -5.74 5.23
N PRO A 112 11.54 -5.98 6.55
CA PRO A 112 10.35 -6.33 7.31
C PRO A 112 9.39 -5.15 7.40
N VAL A 113 8.11 -5.47 7.37
CA VAL A 113 7.01 -4.55 7.65
C VAL A 113 6.79 -4.55 9.16
N TYR A 114 6.74 -3.37 9.78
CA TYR A 114 6.53 -3.29 11.22
C TYR A 114 5.06 -3.16 11.62
N ASP A 115 4.21 -2.66 10.70
CA ASP A 115 2.76 -2.63 10.87
C ASP A 115 2.05 -2.67 9.52
N GLU A 116 0.82 -3.16 9.53
CA GLU A 116 -0.06 -3.22 8.36
C GLU A 116 -1.43 -2.65 8.71
N ASP A 117 -2.03 -1.97 7.74
CA ASP A 117 -3.40 -1.49 7.83
C ASP A 117 -4.14 -1.65 6.50
N ILE A 118 -5.44 -1.44 6.52
CA ILE A 118 -6.29 -1.45 5.34
C ILE A 118 -6.33 -0.04 4.73
N VAL A 119 -6.19 0.04 3.41
CA VAL A 119 -6.35 1.29 2.66
C VAL A 119 -7.85 1.58 2.48
N PRO A 120 -8.34 2.78 2.86
CA PRO A 120 -9.71 3.18 2.56
C PRO A 120 -9.99 3.18 1.05
N GLU A 121 -11.20 2.78 0.63
CA GLU A 121 -11.56 2.68 -0.80
C GLU A 121 -11.44 4.02 -1.55
N THR A 122 -11.59 5.14 -0.87
CA THR A 122 -11.49 6.48 -1.45
C THR A 122 -10.06 6.97 -1.61
N PHE A 123 -9.09 6.37 -0.90
CA PHE A 123 -7.71 6.85 -0.80
C PHE A 123 -7.05 7.13 -2.15
N TYR A 124 -7.06 6.15 -3.06
CA TYR A 124 -6.42 6.31 -4.36
C TYR A 124 -7.13 7.33 -5.26
N GLN A 125 -8.43 7.54 -5.06
CA GLN A 125 -9.18 8.56 -5.81
C GLN A 125 -8.78 9.97 -5.37
N GLU A 126 -8.43 10.14 -4.09
CA GLU A 126 -8.01 11.42 -3.51
C GLU A 126 -6.53 11.73 -3.79
N LYS A 127 -5.66 10.71 -3.67
CA LYS A 127 -4.21 10.88 -3.78
C LYS A 127 -3.70 10.82 -5.22
N ILE A 128 -4.34 10.03 -6.09
CA ILE A 128 -3.93 9.88 -7.48
C ILE A 128 -4.94 10.59 -8.39
N PRO A 129 -4.63 11.81 -8.87
CA PRO A 129 -5.54 12.53 -9.74
C PRO A 129 -5.72 11.77 -11.06
N ARG A 130 -6.90 11.23 -11.26
CA ARG A 130 -7.25 10.56 -12.52
C ARG A 130 -7.73 11.60 -13.52
N GLN A 131 -7.13 11.63 -14.69
CA GLN A 131 -7.72 12.38 -15.79
C GLN A 131 -9.08 11.78 -16.13
N LYS A 132 -10.13 12.62 -16.09
CA LYS A 132 -11.46 12.18 -16.49
C LYS A 132 -11.38 11.79 -17.97
N PRO A 133 -11.84 10.57 -18.35
CA PRO A 133 -11.78 10.12 -19.72
C PRO A 133 -12.57 11.10 -20.60
N THR A 134 -12.00 11.50 -21.70
CA THR A 134 -12.66 12.32 -22.71
C THR A 134 -13.94 11.60 -23.20
N LYS A 135 -14.95 12.34 -23.63
CA LYS A 135 -16.22 11.74 -24.13
C LYS A 135 -15.97 10.69 -25.23
N THR A 136 -14.99 10.93 -26.09
CA THR A 136 -14.55 9.98 -27.14
C THR A 136 -13.92 8.71 -26.57
N GLU A 137 -13.10 8.80 -25.52
CA GLU A 137 -12.50 7.62 -24.86
C GLU A 137 -13.54 6.80 -24.10
N SER A 138 -14.51 7.45 -23.47
CA SER A 138 -15.59 6.73 -22.77
C SER A 138 -16.48 5.99 -23.76
N LEU A 139 -16.73 6.57 -24.93
CA LEU A 139 -17.50 5.94 -26.01
C LEU A 139 -16.73 4.78 -26.63
N SER A 140 -15.43 4.96 -26.92
CA SER A 140 -14.59 3.90 -27.48
C SER A 140 -14.46 2.71 -26.53
N LYS A 141 -14.31 2.95 -25.20
CA LYS A 141 -14.29 1.88 -24.18
C LYS A 141 -15.61 1.11 -24.13
N LYS A 142 -16.76 1.80 -24.23
CA LYS A 142 -18.08 1.14 -24.28
C LYS A 142 -18.24 0.28 -25.52
N VAL A 143 -17.84 0.79 -26.70
CA VAL A 143 -17.93 0.06 -27.97
C VAL A 143 -16.98 -1.15 -27.98
N MET A 144 -15.73 -0.97 -27.53
CA MET A 144 -14.75 -2.06 -27.44
C MET A 144 -15.16 -3.11 -26.41
N GLY A 145 -15.73 -2.69 -25.26
CA GLY A 145 -16.30 -3.60 -24.25
C GLY A 145 -17.44 -4.44 -24.82
N PHE A 146 -18.34 -3.85 -25.62
CA PHE A 146 -19.45 -4.56 -26.25
C PHE A 146 -18.96 -5.56 -27.32
N ILE A 147 -17.97 -5.19 -28.12
CA ILE A 147 -17.37 -6.08 -29.12
C ILE A 147 -16.63 -7.22 -28.45
N GLY A 148 -15.83 -6.93 -27.40
CA GLY A 148 -15.06 -7.94 -26.65
C GLY A 148 -15.92 -8.99 -25.96
N THR A 149 -17.07 -8.59 -25.39
CA THR A 149 -18.00 -9.54 -24.78
C THR A 149 -18.72 -10.43 -25.80
N LYS A 150 -18.98 -9.92 -27.01
CA LYS A 150 -19.66 -10.66 -28.06
C LYS A 150 -18.74 -11.67 -28.77
N TRP A 151 -17.43 -11.43 -28.80
CA TRP A 151 -16.45 -12.27 -29.50
C TRP A 151 -15.67 -13.21 -28.56
N GLY A 152 -16.10 -13.38 -27.33
CA GLY A 152 -15.65 -14.47 -26.46
C GLY A 152 -14.20 -14.40 -25.94
N HIS A 153 -13.52 -13.27 -26.05
CA HIS A 153 -12.18 -13.10 -25.48
C HIS A 153 -12.27 -12.84 -23.96
N LYS A 154 -12.52 -13.89 -23.19
CA LYS A 154 -12.50 -13.89 -21.72
C LYS A 154 -11.08 -13.89 -21.09
N ASN A 155 -10.06 -13.46 -21.80
CA ASN A 155 -8.73 -13.27 -21.20
C ASN A 155 -8.61 -11.89 -20.54
N GLN A 156 -9.54 -11.57 -19.64
CA GLN A 156 -9.36 -10.44 -18.75
C GLN A 156 -8.39 -10.84 -17.64
N ARG A 157 -7.11 -10.54 -17.85
CA ARG A 157 -6.11 -10.62 -16.79
C ARG A 157 -6.51 -9.67 -15.67
N THR A 158 -6.15 -10.01 -14.45
CA THR A 158 -6.43 -9.20 -13.26
C THR A 158 -5.88 -7.79 -13.43
N PRO A 159 -6.66 -6.73 -13.14
CA PRO A 159 -6.14 -5.37 -13.15
C PRO A 159 -4.97 -5.23 -12.18
N ILE A 160 -3.98 -4.44 -12.56
CA ILE A 160 -2.84 -4.15 -11.71
C ILE A 160 -3.33 -3.36 -10.49
N PRO A 161 -2.95 -3.77 -9.26
CA PRO A 161 -3.29 -3.03 -8.07
C PRO A 161 -2.74 -1.61 -8.10
N GLU A 162 -3.51 -0.66 -7.59
CA GLU A 162 -3.04 0.71 -7.42
C GLU A 162 -1.98 0.75 -6.34
N ALA A 163 -1.00 1.65 -6.49
CA ALA A 163 0.07 1.82 -5.54
C ALA A 163 0.40 3.30 -5.32
N TYR A 164 0.79 3.62 -4.10
CA TYR A 164 1.26 4.95 -3.71
C TYR A 164 2.30 4.80 -2.60
N ILE A 165 3.28 5.71 -2.54
CA ILE A 165 4.35 5.66 -1.55
C ILE A 165 4.46 7.01 -0.88
N GLU A 166 4.47 7.01 0.45
CA GLU A 166 4.71 8.17 1.28
C GLU A 166 5.98 7.98 2.10
N PHE A 167 6.69 9.08 2.36
CA PHE A 167 7.82 9.13 3.28
C PHE A 167 7.55 10.16 4.34
N ASN A 168 7.65 9.73 5.59
CA ASN A 168 7.58 10.61 6.75
C ASN A 168 8.96 10.77 7.36
N ASP A 169 9.35 11.99 7.62
CA ASP A 169 10.57 12.32 8.35
C ASP A 169 10.29 12.22 9.86
N ILE A 170 10.87 11.22 10.52
CA ILE A 170 10.66 10.99 11.95
C ILE A 170 12.02 10.97 12.68
N GLY A 171 12.53 12.15 12.99
CA GLY A 171 13.79 12.29 13.69
C GLY A 171 14.96 11.64 12.95
N ILE A 172 15.52 10.56 13.51
CA ILE A 172 16.62 9.80 12.91
C ILE A 172 16.16 8.70 11.95
N TYR A 173 14.83 8.59 11.74
CA TYR A 173 14.25 7.57 10.89
C TYR A 173 13.51 8.16 9.69
N TRP A 174 13.45 7.37 8.61
CA TRP A 174 12.47 7.47 7.54
C TRP A 174 11.39 6.41 7.76
N ASP A 175 10.14 6.84 7.91
CA ASP A 175 8.99 5.95 7.88
C ASP A 175 8.43 5.95 6.46
N MET A 176 8.62 4.85 5.76
CA MET A 176 8.12 4.64 4.41
C MET A 176 6.81 3.86 4.48
N ILE A 177 5.75 4.43 3.92
CA ILE A 177 4.45 3.80 3.83
C ILE A 177 4.20 3.40 2.38
N LEU A 178 4.12 2.10 2.12
CA LEU A 178 3.76 1.54 0.82
C LEU A 178 2.26 1.19 0.82
N TYR A 179 1.47 1.93 0.08
CA TYR A 179 0.08 1.59 -0.24
C TYR A 179 0.09 0.72 -1.49
N TYR A 180 -0.50 -0.47 -1.40
CA TYR A 180 -0.57 -1.40 -2.51
C TYR A 180 -1.87 -2.20 -2.48
N GLY A 181 -2.75 -1.96 -3.46
CA GLY A 181 -4.09 -2.52 -3.48
C GLY A 181 -4.91 -2.06 -2.26
N ASN A 182 -5.42 -2.99 -1.49
CA ASN A 182 -6.21 -2.71 -0.29
C ASN A 182 -5.42 -2.70 1.02
N LYS A 183 -4.10 -2.83 0.95
CA LYS A 183 -3.21 -2.83 2.12
C LYS A 183 -2.21 -1.70 2.07
N LYS A 184 -1.83 -1.22 3.24
CA LYS A 184 -0.67 -0.35 3.43
C LYS A 184 0.31 -1.01 4.37
N TYR A 185 1.58 -0.87 4.05
CA TYR A 185 2.70 -1.50 4.73
C TYR A 185 3.64 -0.42 5.23
N TYR A 186 4.05 -0.52 6.49
CA TYR A 186 4.92 0.44 7.14
C TYR A 186 6.33 -0.13 7.26
N LEU A 187 7.32 0.58 6.73
CA LEU A 187 8.73 0.20 6.76
C LEU A 187 9.55 1.30 7.42
N LEU A 188 10.52 0.91 8.24
CA LEU A 188 11.33 1.84 8.99
C LEU A 188 12.80 1.72 8.60
N PHE A 189 13.40 2.85 8.21
CA PHE A 189 14.81 2.97 7.85
C PHE A 189 15.48 4.01 8.73
N LYS A 190 16.74 3.78 9.07
CA LYS A 190 17.57 4.81 9.69
C LYS A 190 18.10 5.75 8.63
N LYS A 191 18.26 7.01 8.97
CA LYS A 191 18.91 8.01 8.12
C LYS A 191 20.42 7.81 8.12
N ASP A 192 21.05 8.20 7.00
CA ASP A 192 22.50 8.24 6.87
C ASP A 192 23.10 9.38 7.70
#